data_1075fc9ebe5614e5b1b2c8d82b63617c
#
_entry.id   1075fc9ebe5614e5b1b2c8d82b63617c
#
_cell.length_a   1.000
_cell.length_b   1.000
_cell.length_c   1.000
_cell.angle_alpha   90.00
_cell.angle_beta   90.00
_cell.angle_gamma   90.00
#
_symmetry.space_group_name_H-M   'P 1'
#
loop_
_entity.id
_entity.type
_entity.pdbx_description
1 polymer ?
#
loop_
_entity_poly.entity_id
_entity_poly.type
_entity_poly.pdbx_seq_one_letter_code
_entity_poly.pdbx_strand_id
1 'polypeptide(L)'
;MKYDMQFAHTLRAGFPAPSQGYYKRIDETIALLQSQDEALTCAKSKHTAQFIKIVRIAAAACAAAVLLSACTFAVKPALAAELPLVGDAVYALAPTASVNAEKLNRAAEMVKSTAAAFAMGDYPTAASLFYHGNKWVEDDDTYMSAKYLHYVLHSAETFAGDGAAETVSLIVTGASVQQRAFRYEAVVALELKDKDGITHNELIRAELIETVYGLYITSLRTESDGYAEYAAMIGSYGLDGLQYENPAAGIAFETEYLSYMTVHKNAAIGTKEKAQLLDDLRARLAEAKPSGRALQGIMLSLDAESAALEEQHTPAAMSAEELAAEVMYRYYMGQKLKEVQDFSDIMERNEATDLFFYDARLAVDKILNGALSALDTVEKGTADLLETIQSSDGRMTARFHVNTEITSGPMRGVGEEIILTLEKRGAGWIVTGYDRVNGDGVYVNRLKPLAEHYKETGLSWQNANEKAYLDLLAEIG
;
A
#
# COMPACT_ATOMS: atom_id res chain seq x y z
N MET A 1 52.30 -7.91 -36.84
CA MET A 1 52.22 -8.95 -35.83
C MET A 1 51.13 -9.92 -36.30
N LYS A 2 51.47 -11.14 -36.71
CA LYS A 2 50.46 -12.16 -36.97
C LYS A 2 49.93 -12.58 -35.60
N TYR A 3 48.71 -12.19 -35.28
CA TYR A 3 48.02 -12.71 -34.10
C TYR A 3 47.91 -14.23 -34.27
N ASP A 4 48.37 -14.94 -33.27
CA ASP A 4 48.40 -16.38 -33.28
C ASP A 4 46.98 -16.96 -33.27
N MET A 5 46.51 -17.40 -34.43
CA MET A 5 45.20 -18.02 -34.61
C MET A 5 44.98 -19.26 -33.73
N GLN A 6 46.06 -19.87 -33.24
CA GLN A 6 45.99 -20.97 -32.30
C GLN A 6 45.45 -20.54 -30.95
N PHE A 7 45.78 -19.32 -30.48
CA PHE A 7 45.27 -18.79 -29.22
C PHE A 7 43.72 -18.56 -29.26
N ALA A 8 43.25 -18.01 -30.40
CA ALA A 8 41.81 -17.87 -30.62
C ALA A 8 41.06 -19.22 -30.70
N HIS A 9 41.72 -20.26 -31.21
CA HIS A 9 41.17 -21.62 -31.29
C HIS A 9 41.12 -22.30 -29.92
N THR A 10 42.11 -22.07 -29.06
CA THR A 10 42.17 -22.64 -27.70
C THR A 10 41.11 -22.00 -26.79
N LEU A 11 40.86 -20.71 -26.94
CA LEU A 11 39.75 -20.05 -26.25
C LEU A 11 38.37 -20.58 -26.71
N ARG A 12 38.21 -20.94 -27.99
CA ARG A 12 36.98 -21.54 -28.52
C ARG A 12 36.70 -22.93 -28.01
N ALA A 13 37.72 -23.70 -27.68
CA ALA A 13 37.59 -25.11 -27.23
C ALA A 13 37.26 -25.25 -25.74
N GLY A 14 37.47 -24.21 -24.92
CA GLY A 14 37.25 -24.22 -23.47
C GLY A 14 35.90 -23.72 -23.01
N PHE A 15 35.03 -23.19 -23.86
CA PHE A 15 33.74 -22.64 -23.50
C PHE A 15 32.59 -23.34 -24.23
N PRO A 16 31.45 -23.62 -23.57
CA PRO A 16 30.24 -24.03 -24.28
C PRO A 16 29.90 -22.96 -25.30
N ALA A 17 29.65 -23.38 -26.55
CA ALA A 17 29.58 -22.57 -27.77
C ALA A 17 28.82 -21.24 -27.56
N PRO A 18 29.51 -20.07 -27.61
CA PRO A 18 28.88 -18.78 -27.51
C PRO A 18 27.95 -18.53 -28.70
N SER A 19 26.92 -17.70 -28.49
CA SER A 19 25.95 -17.34 -29.53
C SER A 19 26.65 -16.67 -30.73
N GLN A 20 26.07 -16.79 -31.94
CA GLN A 20 26.61 -16.14 -33.16
C GLN A 20 26.81 -14.61 -32.97
N GLY A 21 26.01 -13.96 -32.12
CA GLY A 21 26.16 -12.54 -31.79
C GLY A 21 27.45 -12.22 -31.03
N TYR A 22 27.99 -13.16 -30.27
CA TYR A 22 29.27 -13.02 -29.56
C TYR A 22 30.44 -12.96 -30.50
N TYR A 23 30.47 -13.88 -31.46
CA TYR A 23 31.55 -13.88 -32.49
C TYR A 23 31.49 -12.64 -33.36
N LYS A 24 30.30 -12.19 -33.74
CA LYS A 24 30.12 -10.97 -34.53
C LYS A 24 30.69 -9.73 -33.84
N ARG A 25 30.47 -9.58 -32.51
CA ARG A 25 31.03 -8.45 -31.73
C ARG A 25 32.55 -8.52 -31.58
N ILE A 26 33.13 -9.73 -31.43
CA ILE A 26 34.58 -9.89 -31.42
C ILE A 26 35.15 -9.48 -32.76
N ASP A 27 34.56 -9.93 -33.89
CA ASP A 27 35.01 -9.59 -35.22
C ASP A 27 34.89 -8.08 -35.51
N GLU A 28 33.81 -7.45 -35.06
CA GLU A 28 33.62 -5.97 -35.11
C GLU A 28 34.68 -5.23 -34.29
N THR A 29 35.03 -5.71 -33.10
CA THR A 29 36.06 -5.10 -32.24
C THR A 29 37.45 -5.29 -32.85
N ILE A 30 37.73 -6.45 -33.42
CA ILE A 30 38.99 -6.70 -34.15
C ILE A 30 39.09 -5.81 -35.39
N ALA A 31 38.01 -5.66 -36.17
CA ALA A 31 37.97 -4.78 -37.35
C ALA A 31 38.19 -3.30 -36.96
N LEU A 32 37.64 -2.86 -35.81
CA LEU A 32 37.82 -1.51 -35.27
C LEU A 32 39.28 -1.26 -34.86
N LEU A 33 39.92 -2.22 -34.23
CA LEU A 33 41.34 -2.17 -33.86
C LEU A 33 42.25 -2.18 -35.07
N GLN A 34 41.90 -2.94 -36.14
CA GLN A 34 42.63 -2.95 -37.40
C GLN A 34 42.50 -1.65 -38.18
N SER A 35 41.31 -1.04 -38.21
CA SER A 35 41.10 0.27 -38.85
C SER A 35 41.85 1.41 -38.14
N GLN A 36 42.01 1.35 -36.83
CA GLN A 36 42.83 2.28 -36.08
C GLN A 36 44.33 2.10 -36.36
N ASP A 37 44.80 0.89 -36.62
CA ASP A 37 46.20 0.59 -36.95
C ASP A 37 46.56 1.11 -38.37
N GLU A 38 45.61 1.07 -39.32
CA GLU A 38 45.78 1.66 -40.68
C GLU A 38 45.81 3.21 -40.64
N ALA A 39 45.00 3.85 -39.76
CA ALA A 39 45.03 5.29 -39.60
C ALA A 39 46.30 5.82 -38.94
N LEU A 40 46.96 5.03 -38.10
CA LEU A 40 48.22 5.37 -37.44
C LEU A 40 49.48 5.18 -38.28
N THR A 41 49.41 4.40 -39.40
CA THR A 41 50.56 4.17 -40.31
C THR A 41 50.81 5.32 -41.27
N CYS A 42 49.91 6.30 -41.40
CA CYS A 42 50.04 7.45 -42.29
C CYS A 42 50.84 8.65 -41.74
N ALA A 43 51.26 8.69 -40.47
CA ALA A 43 51.96 9.81 -39.86
C ALA A 43 53.48 9.56 -39.79
N LYS A 44 54.24 10.09 -40.74
CA LYS A 44 55.71 10.04 -40.79
C LYS A 44 56.35 11.19 -40.02
N SER A 45 56.71 10.97 -38.73
CA SER A 45 57.67 11.80 -37.99
C SER A 45 58.42 10.97 -36.94
N LYS A 46 59.76 11.21 -36.79
CA LYS A 46 60.61 10.41 -35.89
C LYS A 46 60.26 10.46 -34.42
N HIS A 47 59.62 11.51 -33.94
CA HIS A 47 59.09 11.60 -32.57
C HIS A 47 57.80 10.82 -32.33
N THR A 48 57.02 10.67 -33.37
CA THR A 48 55.75 9.91 -33.31
C THR A 48 55.99 8.39 -33.18
N ALA A 49 57.12 7.88 -33.73
CA ALA A 49 57.45 6.46 -33.66
C ALA A 49 57.75 5.95 -32.23
N GLN A 50 58.36 6.79 -31.38
CA GLN A 50 58.56 6.44 -29.96
C GLN A 50 57.26 6.53 -29.16
N PHE A 51 56.45 7.54 -29.42
CA PHE A 51 55.13 7.69 -28.79
C PHE A 51 54.21 6.57 -29.20
N ILE A 52 54.18 6.16 -30.47
CA ILE A 52 53.41 5.02 -30.96
C ILE A 52 53.88 3.70 -30.35
N LYS A 53 55.20 3.52 -30.11
CA LYS A 53 55.69 2.33 -29.38
C LYS A 53 55.21 2.29 -27.92
N ILE A 54 55.23 3.41 -27.22
CA ILE A 54 54.75 3.49 -25.83
C ILE A 54 53.26 3.25 -25.78
N VAL A 55 52.47 3.86 -26.66
CA VAL A 55 51.02 3.66 -26.74
C VAL A 55 50.68 2.21 -27.10
N ARG A 56 51.45 1.57 -28.04
CA ARG A 56 51.27 0.12 -28.38
C ARG A 56 51.61 -0.80 -27.23
N ILE A 57 52.65 -0.50 -26.45
CA ILE A 57 53.02 -1.27 -25.25
C ILE A 57 51.97 -1.09 -24.15
N ALA A 58 51.48 0.14 -23.94
CA ALA A 58 50.41 0.42 -22.99
C ALA A 58 49.07 -0.23 -23.40
N ALA A 59 48.71 -0.15 -24.69
CA ALA A 59 47.50 -0.81 -25.22
C ALA A 59 47.61 -2.34 -25.15
N ALA A 60 48.77 -2.92 -25.45
CA ALA A 60 49.00 -4.36 -25.30
C ALA A 60 49.01 -4.82 -23.83
N ALA A 61 49.56 -4.00 -22.94
CA ALA A 61 49.49 -4.26 -21.48
C ALA A 61 48.07 -4.13 -20.92
N CYS A 62 47.30 -3.15 -21.38
CA CYS A 62 45.88 -3.03 -21.02
C CYS A 62 45.06 -4.20 -21.59
N ALA A 63 45.30 -4.59 -22.88
CA ALA A 63 44.62 -5.76 -23.46
C ALA A 63 45.00 -7.08 -22.78
N ALA A 64 46.27 -7.25 -22.40
CA ALA A 64 46.70 -8.42 -21.64
C ALA A 64 46.14 -8.42 -20.20
N ALA A 65 46.07 -7.25 -19.57
CA ALA A 65 45.43 -7.11 -18.24
C ALA A 65 43.92 -7.41 -18.30
N VAL A 66 43.22 -6.92 -19.34
CA VAL A 66 41.82 -7.22 -19.59
C VAL A 66 41.58 -8.71 -19.88
N LEU A 67 42.46 -9.34 -20.68
CA LEU A 67 42.38 -10.78 -20.99
C LEU A 67 42.69 -11.64 -19.76
N LEU A 68 43.74 -11.30 -18.99
CA LEU A 68 44.04 -11.99 -17.72
C LEU A 68 42.94 -11.79 -16.70
N SER A 69 42.36 -10.60 -16.62
CA SER A 69 41.20 -10.31 -15.80
C SER A 69 40.00 -11.12 -16.25
N ALA A 70 39.70 -11.15 -17.55
CA ALA A 70 38.59 -11.93 -18.10
C ALA A 70 38.72 -13.43 -17.82
N CYS A 71 39.94 -13.99 -17.89
CA CYS A 71 40.21 -15.39 -17.53
C CYS A 71 40.03 -15.64 -16.00
N THR A 72 40.46 -14.71 -15.16
CA THR A 72 40.30 -14.82 -13.71
C THR A 72 38.81 -14.66 -13.30
N PHE A 73 38.10 -13.78 -13.97
CA PHE A 73 36.69 -13.51 -13.72
C PHE A 73 35.76 -14.58 -14.32
N ALA A 74 36.18 -15.30 -15.36
CA ALA A 74 35.45 -16.47 -15.87
C ALA A 74 35.42 -17.60 -14.85
N VAL A 75 36.43 -17.68 -13.97
CA VAL A 75 36.49 -18.69 -12.87
C VAL A 75 35.82 -18.20 -11.61
N LYS A 76 35.84 -16.91 -11.37
CA LYS A 76 35.19 -16.26 -10.20
C LYS A 76 34.54 -14.93 -10.62
N PRO A 77 33.40 -14.99 -11.27
CA PRO A 77 32.73 -13.78 -11.81
C PRO A 77 32.36 -12.77 -10.71
N ALA A 78 32.17 -13.22 -9.47
CA ALA A 78 31.88 -12.35 -8.33
C ALA A 78 32.99 -11.31 -8.03
N LEU A 79 34.25 -11.61 -8.37
CA LEU A 79 35.35 -10.64 -8.26
C LEU A 79 35.22 -9.46 -9.22
N ALA A 80 34.54 -9.64 -10.33
CA ALA A 80 34.33 -8.57 -11.32
C ALA A 80 33.35 -7.50 -10.79
N ALA A 81 32.45 -7.85 -9.88
CA ALA A 81 31.50 -6.92 -9.30
C ALA A 81 32.16 -5.77 -8.54
N GLU A 82 33.35 -6.00 -7.98
CA GLU A 82 34.12 -5.00 -7.21
C GLU A 82 34.86 -3.97 -8.09
N LEU A 83 34.94 -4.20 -9.39
CA LEU A 83 35.65 -3.37 -10.35
C LEU A 83 34.71 -2.87 -11.45
N PRO A 84 34.11 -1.67 -11.35
CA PRO A 84 33.01 -1.23 -12.21
C PRO A 84 33.28 -1.38 -13.72
N LEU A 85 34.40 -0.89 -14.22
CA LEU A 85 34.76 -0.97 -15.64
C LEU A 85 34.96 -2.40 -16.15
N VAL A 86 35.56 -3.26 -15.31
CA VAL A 86 35.79 -4.66 -15.61
C VAL A 86 34.51 -5.47 -15.49
N GLY A 87 33.72 -5.14 -14.46
CA GLY A 87 32.42 -5.75 -14.23
C GLY A 87 31.48 -5.53 -15.41
N ASP A 88 31.36 -4.34 -15.91
CA ASP A 88 30.52 -4.01 -17.06
C ASP A 88 30.96 -4.75 -18.34
N ALA A 89 32.27 -4.85 -18.58
CA ALA A 89 32.80 -5.61 -19.72
C ALA A 89 32.51 -7.12 -19.60
N VAL A 90 32.71 -7.70 -18.41
CA VAL A 90 32.40 -9.11 -18.12
C VAL A 90 30.91 -9.39 -18.28
N TYR A 91 30.06 -8.50 -17.75
CA TYR A 91 28.61 -8.60 -17.87
C TYR A 91 28.15 -8.52 -19.33
N ALA A 92 28.71 -7.59 -20.11
CA ALA A 92 28.33 -7.41 -21.51
C ALA A 92 28.69 -8.63 -22.39
N LEU A 93 29.78 -9.34 -22.08
CA LEU A 93 30.29 -10.48 -22.84
C LEU A 93 29.73 -11.83 -22.38
N ALA A 94 29.24 -11.94 -21.15
CA ALA A 94 28.78 -13.20 -20.60
C ALA A 94 27.45 -13.66 -21.23
N PRO A 95 27.25 -14.96 -21.53
CA PRO A 95 25.95 -15.48 -21.93
C PRO A 95 24.99 -15.52 -20.74
N THR A 96 23.69 -15.39 -21.05
CA THR A 96 22.63 -15.63 -20.08
C THR A 96 22.40 -17.12 -19.92
N ALA A 97 22.30 -17.61 -18.69
CA ALA A 97 22.07 -19.02 -18.36
C ALA A 97 21.07 -19.16 -17.20
N SER A 98 20.33 -20.27 -17.19
CA SER A 98 19.51 -20.63 -16.03
C SER A 98 20.41 -21.07 -14.87
N VAL A 99 20.02 -20.74 -13.65
CA VAL A 99 20.76 -21.14 -12.44
C VAL A 99 20.31 -22.51 -11.95
N ASN A 100 21.13 -23.14 -11.10
CA ASN A 100 20.76 -24.37 -10.40
C ASN A 100 19.70 -24.09 -9.32
N ALA A 101 19.07 -25.15 -8.79
CA ALA A 101 18.00 -25.05 -7.80
C ALA A 101 18.43 -24.33 -6.51
N GLU A 102 19.67 -24.50 -6.06
CA GLU A 102 20.19 -23.84 -4.86
C GLU A 102 20.26 -22.31 -5.03
N LYS A 103 20.83 -21.85 -6.13
CA LYS A 103 20.91 -20.40 -6.44
C LYS A 103 19.53 -19.80 -6.69
N LEU A 104 18.64 -20.56 -7.36
CA LEU A 104 17.25 -20.15 -7.56
C LEU A 104 16.55 -19.94 -6.21
N ASN A 105 16.62 -20.90 -5.32
CA ASN A 105 15.99 -20.80 -4.00
C ASN A 105 16.58 -19.64 -3.18
N ARG A 106 17.90 -19.47 -3.21
CA ARG A 106 18.58 -18.39 -2.49
C ARG A 106 18.15 -17.01 -3.00
N ALA A 107 18.07 -16.82 -4.31
CA ALA A 107 17.61 -15.57 -4.89
C ALA A 107 16.13 -15.32 -4.59
N ALA A 108 15.27 -16.33 -4.70
CA ALA A 108 13.85 -16.22 -4.39
C ALA A 108 13.61 -15.88 -2.90
N GLU A 109 14.32 -16.52 -1.97
CA GLU A 109 14.21 -16.20 -0.54
C GLU A 109 14.74 -14.80 -0.22
N MET A 110 15.75 -14.30 -0.92
CA MET A 110 16.22 -12.94 -0.77
C MET A 110 15.17 -11.92 -1.22
N VAL A 111 14.54 -12.12 -2.38
CA VAL A 111 13.46 -11.27 -2.89
C VAL A 111 12.27 -11.29 -1.92
N LYS A 112 11.87 -12.48 -1.46
CA LYS A 112 10.81 -12.64 -0.46
C LYS A 112 11.12 -11.90 0.84
N SER A 113 12.34 -12.05 1.37
CA SER A 113 12.76 -11.38 2.62
C SER A 113 12.74 -9.86 2.48
N THR A 114 13.14 -9.34 1.31
CA THR A 114 13.08 -7.91 1.02
C THR A 114 11.66 -7.41 0.90
N ALA A 115 10.79 -8.15 0.20
CA ALA A 115 9.38 -7.82 0.09
C ALA A 115 8.70 -7.83 1.47
N ALA A 116 9.01 -8.81 2.32
CA ALA A 116 8.53 -8.86 3.70
C ALA A 116 9.00 -7.65 4.51
N ALA A 117 10.28 -7.30 4.42
CA ALA A 117 10.84 -6.15 5.14
C ALA A 117 10.18 -4.83 4.70
N PHE A 118 9.94 -4.64 3.41
CA PHE A 118 9.21 -3.47 2.90
C PHE A 118 7.76 -3.45 3.38
N ALA A 119 7.06 -4.58 3.27
CA ALA A 119 5.68 -4.68 3.72
C ALA A 119 5.54 -4.37 5.22
N MET A 120 6.47 -4.81 6.04
CA MET A 120 6.48 -4.58 7.49
C MET A 120 7.07 -3.23 7.92
N GLY A 121 7.59 -2.43 6.99
CA GLY A 121 8.30 -1.18 7.33
C GLY A 121 9.66 -1.40 8.01
N ASP A 122 10.23 -2.60 7.96
CA ASP A 122 11.57 -2.91 8.47
C ASP A 122 12.65 -2.53 7.45
N TYR A 123 12.78 -1.22 7.24
CA TYR A 123 13.73 -0.66 6.28
C TYR A 123 15.20 -0.92 6.61
N PRO A 124 15.65 -1.02 7.89
CA PRO A 124 17.00 -1.44 8.22
C PRO A 124 17.31 -2.86 7.72
N THR A 125 16.39 -3.81 7.90
CA THR A 125 16.54 -5.17 7.36
C THR A 125 16.55 -5.15 5.84
N ALA A 126 15.63 -4.44 5.19
CA ALA A 126 15.64 -4.26 3.75
C ALA A 126 16.98 -3.71 3.25
N ALA A 127 17.49 -2.64 3.85
CA ALA A 127 18.77 -2.03 3.48
C ALA A 127 19.96 -3.00 3.57
N SER A 128 19.95 -3.94 4.51
CA SER A 128 20.99 -4.95 4.65
C SER A 128 21.05 -5.95 3.49
N LEU A 129 19.94 -6.10 2.75
CA LEU A 129 19.82 -7.00 1.60
C LEU A 129 20.21 -6.30 0.27
N PHE A 130 20.33 -4.97 0.27
CA PHE A 130 20.74 -4.22 -0.90
C PHE A 130 22.26 -4.00 -0.93
N TYR A 131 22.83 -4.06 -2.14
CA TYR A 131 24.27 -3.87 -2.36
C TYR A 131 24.77 -2.50 -1.92
N HIS A 132 23.95 -1.49 -2.11
CA HIS A 132 24.25 -0.10 -1.73
C HIS A 132 23.58 0.35 -0.44
N GLY A 133 23.08 -0.57 0.37
CA GLY A 133 22.41 -0.26 1.64
C GLY A 133 21.17 0.61 1.42
N ASN A 134 21.08 1.74 2.14
CA ASN A 134 19.91 2.64 2.06
C ASN A 134 19.74 3.36 0.71
N LYS A 135 20.64 3.20 -0.25
CA LYS A 135 20.49 3.85 -1.57
C LYS A 135 19.37 3.28 -2.42
N TRP A 136 18.70 2.23 -1.98
CA TRP A 136 17.49 1.72 -2.64
C TRP A 136 16.39 2.79 -2.77
N VAL A 137 16.39 3.84 -1.94
CA VAL A 137 15.45 4.98 -2.03
C VAL A 137 15.76 5.90 -3.22
N GLU A 138 16.96 5.81 -3.81
CA GLU A 138 17.38 6.58 -4.99
C GLU A 138 16.95 5.88 -6.30
N ASP A 139 16.50 4.63 -6.24
CA ASP A 139 15.95 3.86 -7.35
C ASP A 139 14.42 3.98 -7.35
N ASP A 140 13.88 4.71 -8.31
CA ASP A 140 12.45 5.02 -8.39
C ASP A 140 11.56 3.77 -8.38
N ASP A 141 11.94 2.72 -9.12
CA ASP A 141 11.16 1.47 -9.20
C ASP A 141 11.16 0.72 -7.86
N THR A 142 12.32 0.65 -7.21
CA THR A 142 12.47 0.01 -5.89
C THR A 142 11.72 0.79 -4.81
N TYR A 143 11.84 2.11 -4.83
CA TYR A 143 11.17 2.97 -3.86
C TYR A 143 9.64 2.89 -4.00
N MET A 144 9.12 2.93 -5.23
CA MET A 144 7.69 2.76 -5.48
C MET A 144 7.20 1.36 -5.08
N SER A 145 8.00 0.32 -5.29
CA SER A 145 7.65 -1.04 -4.86
C SER A 145 7.62 -1.16 -3.33
N ALA A 146 8.55 -0.50 -2.62
CA ALA A 146 8.55 -0.45 -1.16
C ALA A 146 7.28 0.24 -0.62
N LYS A 147 6.89 1.37 -1.20
CA LYS A 147 5.65 2.09 -0.87
C LYS A 147 4.42 1.22 -1.08
N TYR A 148 4.33 0.56 -2.22
CA TYR A 148 3.21 -0.32 -2.56
C TYR A 148 3.07 -1.50 -1.60
N LEU A 149 4.17 -2.22 -1.35
CA LEU A 149 4.15 -3.38 -0.46
C LEU A 149 3.77 -2.99 0.98
N HIS A 150 4.24 -1.84 1.46
CA HIS A 150 3.81 -1.29 2.72
C HIS A 150 2.32 -0.92 2.71
N TYR A 151 1.84 -0.27 1.65
CA TYR A 151 0.43 0.09 1.48
C TYR A 151 -0.49 -1.14 1.50
N VAL A 152 -0.16 -2.20 0.76
CA VAL A 152 -0.99 -3.43 0.71
C VAL A 152 -1.20 -4.01 2.12
N LEU A 153 -0.16 -3.98 2.96
CA LEU A 153 -0.27 -4.51 4.32
C LEU A 153 -0.98 -3.57 5.30
N HIS A 154 -0.72 -2.26 5.20
CA HIS A 154 -1.12 -1.29 6.23
C HIS A 154 -2.32 -0.42 5.85
N SER A 155 -2.80 -0.46 4.60
CA SER A 155 -3.90 0.41 4.14
C SER A 155 -5.21 0.22 4.93
N ALA A 156 -5.41 -0.93 5.56
CA ALA A 156 -6.57 -1.22 6.40
C ALA A 156 -6.32 -1.02 7.91
N GLU A 157 -5.07 -0.78 8.35
CA GLU A 157 -4.68 -0.76 9.78
C GLU A 157 -5.00 0.54 10.52
N THR A 158 -5.27 1.63 9.82
CA THR A 158 -5.45 2.96 10.44
C THR A 158 -6.61 3.03 11.47
N PHE A 159 -7.38 1.95 11.66
CA PHE A 159 -8.45 1.86 12.66
C PHE A 159 -8.28 0.79 13.73
N ALA A 160 -7.32 -0.09 13.62
CA ALA A 160 -7.03 -1.07 14.66
C ALA A 160 -5.97 -0.49 15.60
N GLY A 161 -6.40 0.20 16.66
CA GLY A 161 -5.49 0.62 17.71
C GLY A 161 -4.64 -0.56 18.21
N ASP A 162 -3.32 -0.30 18.41
CA ASP A 162 -2.36 -1.12 19.17
C ASP A 162 -2.35 -2.65 18.94
N GLY A 163 -2.68 -3.13 17.77
CA GLY A 163 -2.44 -4.52 17.39
C GLY A 163 -0.99 -4.71 16.94
N ALA A 164 -0.20 -5.48 17.71
CA ALA A 164 1.13 -5.93 17.34
C ALA A 164 1.13 -6.41 15.89
N ALA A 165 2.12 -5.97 15.11
CA ALA A 165 2.33 -6.38 13.73
C ALA A 165 2.25 -7.92 13.64
N GLU A 166 1.10 -8.44 13.22
CA GLU A 166 0.93 -9.87 12.99
C GLU A 166 1.84 -10.27 11.83
N THR A 167 2.41 -11.43 11.96
CA THR A 167 3.42 -11.97 11.05
C THR A 167 2.86 -12.00 9.63
N VAL A 168 3.42 -11.18 8.73
CA VAL A 168 3.09 -11.23 7.31
C VAL A 168 3.34 -12.63 6.78
N SER A 169 2.29 -13.27 6.26
CA SER A 169 2.46 -14.56 5.58
C SER A 169 2.80 -14.30 4.11
N LEU A 170 4.09 -14.44 3.76
CA LEU A 170 4.56 -14.42 2.38
C LEU A 170 4.98 -15.83 1.94
N ILE A 171 4.39 -16.29 0.86
CA ILE A 171 4.68 -17.61 0.27
C ILE A 171 5.18 -17.42 -1.16
N VAL A 172 6.33 -18.04 -1.49
CA VAL A 172 6.80 -18.11 -2.88
C VAL A 172 5.97 -19.16 -3.60
N THR A 173 5.19 -18.74 -4.58
CA THR A 173 4.37 -19.63 -5.42
C THR A 173 5.05 -20.02 -6.72
N GLY A 174 6.07 -19.25 -7.14
CA GLY A 174 6.86 -19.54 -8.32
C GLY A 174 8.11 -18.66 -8.37
N ALA A 175 9.17 -19.17 -8.99
CA ALA A 175 10.37 -18.39 -9.21
C ALA A 175 11.08 -18.82 -10.50
N SER A 176 11.64 -17.85 -11.20
CA SER A 176 12.60 -18.06 -12.28
C SER A 176 13.79 -17.13 -12.10
N VAL A 177 14.99 -17.65 -12.29
CA VAL A 177 16.22 -16.89 -12.12
C VAL A 177 17.14 -17.15 -13.28
N GLN A 178 17.63 -16.08 -13.91
CA GLN A 178 18.64 -16.12 -14.96
C GLN A 178 19.92 -15.47 -14.44
N GLN A 179 21.05 -16.05 -14.82
CA GLN A 179 22.36 -15.54 -14.47
C GLN A 179 23.08 -15.04 -15.71
N ARG A 180 23.70 -13.87 -15.59
CA ARG A 180 24.64 -13.35 -16.56
C ARG A 180 25.90 -12.87 -15.85
N ALA A 181 26.97 -13.64 -15.95
CA ALA A 181 28.18 -13.45 -15.14
C ALA A 181 27.88 -13.48 -13.63
N PHE A 182 28.11 -12.36 -12.96
CA PHE A 182 27.87 -12.14 -11.53
C PHE A 182 26.53 -11.45 -11.23
N ARG A 183 25.75 -11.09 -12.25
CA ARG A 183 24.41 -10.50 -12.10
C ARG A 183 23.33 -11.56 -12.34
N TYR A 184 22.25 -11.41 -11.61
CA TYR A 184 21.09 -12.29 -11.69
C TYR A 184 19.85 -11.45 -11.92
N GLU A 185 18.95 -11.94 -12.73
CA GLU A 185 17.60 -11.44 -12.89
C GLU A 185 16.65 -12.49 -12.31
N ALA A 186 15.95 -12.15 -11.25
CA ALA A 186 14.98 -13.00 -10.59
C ALA A 186 13.57 -12.46 -10.85
N VAL A 187 12.64 -13.35 -11.20
CA VAL A 187 11.21 -13.08 -11.24
C VAL A 187 10.56 -14.03 -10.27
N VAL A 188 9.94 -13.49 -9.22
CA VAL A 188 9.39 -14.25 -8.11
C VAL A 188 7.91 -13.92 -7.96
N ALA A 189 7.06 -14.93 -8.02
CA ALA A 189 5.65 -14.81 -7.70
C ALA A 189 5.46 -15.07 -6.20
N LEU A 190 4.84 -14.13 -5.52
CA LEU A 190 4.56 -14.15 -4.09
C LEU A 190 3.05 -14.10 -3.85
N GLU A 191 2.60 -14.85 -2.88
CA GLU A 191 1.30 -14.72 -2.25
C GLU A 191 1.49 -14.03 -0.91
N LEU A 192 0.92 -12.82 -0.77
CA LEU A 192 0.92 -12.03 0.45
C LEU A 192 -0.47 -12.08 1.05
N LYS A 193 -0.60 -12.48 2.30
CA LYS A 193 -1.85 -12.40 3.06
C LYS A 193 -1.78 -11.23 4.01
N ASP A 194 -2.77 -10.35 3.88
CA ASP A 194 -3.00 -9.28 4.85
C ASP A 194 -3.65 -9.82 6.14
N LYS A 195 -3.84 -8.94 7.11
CA LYS A 195 -4.45 -9.26 8.41
C LYS A 195 -5.90 -9.76 8.31
N ASP A 196 -6.62 -9.34 7.28
CA ASP A 196 -8.01 -9.72 7.04
C ASP A 196 -8.11 -11.07 6.31
N GLY A 197 -6.96 -11.69 6.02
CA GLY A 197 -6.84 -12.97 5.30
C GLY A 197 -7.04 -12.83 3.80
N ILE A 198 -7.11 -11.60 3.28
CA ILE A 198 -7.17 -11.33 1.85
C ILE A 198 -5.81 -11.67 1.24
N THR A 199 -5.84 -12.39 0.13
CA THR A 199 -4.64 -12.83 -0.57
C THR A 199 -4.35 -11.88 -1.74
N HIS A 200 -3.16 -11.30 -1.74
CA HIS A 200 -2.61 -10.51 -2.83
C HIS A 200 -1.54 -11.33 -3.56
N ASN A 201 -1.67 -11.42 -4.89
CA ASN A 201 -0.70 -12.12 -5.73
C ASN A 201 0.22 -11.11 -6.39
N GLU A 202 1.48 -11.13 -5.99
CA GLU A 202 2.48 -10.17 -6.42
C GLU A 202 3.52 -10.84 -7.31
N LEU A 203 3.88 -10.18 -8.40
CA LEU A 203 4.99 -10.55 -9.25
C LEU A 203 6.12 -9.55 -9.02
N ILE A 204 7.25 -10.04 -8.52
CA ILE A 204 8.40 -9.19 -8.22
C ILE A 204 9.56 -9.56 -9.14
N ARG A 205 10.04 -8.58 -9.87
CA ARG A 205 11.30 -8.65 -10.62
C ARG A 205 12.40 -8.00 -9.81
N ALA A 206 13.51 -8.67 -9.64
CA ALA A 206 14.68 -8.15 -8.94
C ALA A 206 15.93 -8.38 -9.73
N GLU A 207 16.83 -7.40 -9.74
CA GLU A 207 18.19 -7.55 -10.15
C GLU A 207 19.07 -7.79 -8.91
N LEU A 208 19.95 -8.79 -9.00
CA LEU A 208 20.87 -9.12 -7.93
C LEU A 208 22.31 -9.17 -8.46
N ILE A 209 23.25 -8.93 -7.55
CA ILE A 209 24.68 -8.98 -7.81
C ILE A 209 25.34 -9.96 -6.84
N GLU A 210 26.16 -10.87 -7.37
CA GLU A 210 26.99 -11.75 -6.56
C GLU A 210 28.41 -11.15 -6.44
N THR A 211 28.76 -10.80 -5.20
CA THR A 211 30.08 -10.27 -4.83
C THR A 211 30.89 -11.31 -4.08
N VAL A 212 32.12 -10.97 -3.72
CA VAL A 212 32.94 -11.84 -2.85
C VAL A 212 32.36 -11.99 -1.43
N TYR A 213 31.49 -11.07 -1.04
CA TYR A 213 30.85 -11.03 0.28
C TYR A 213 29.49 -11.71 0.31
N GLY A 214 28.88 -11.92 -0.85
CA GLY A 214 27.58 -12.56 -0.94
C GLY A 214 26.73 -12.10 -2.12
N LEU A 215 25.46 -12.48 -2.08
CA LEU A 215 24.44 -12.06 -3.02
C LEU A 215 23.66 -10.89 -2.42
N TYR A 216 23.42 -9.85 -3.22
CA TYR A 216 22.71 -8.63 -2.82
C TYR A 216 21.74 -8.21 -3.92
N ILE A 217 20.65 -7.55 -3.55
CA ILE A 217 19.72 -6.91 -4.49
C ILE A 217 20.32 -5.56 -4.93
N THR A 218 20.19 -5.23 -6.20
CA THR A 218 20.56 -3.92 -6.75
C THR A 218 19.33 -3.09 -7.10
N SER A 219 18.26 -3.74 -7.58
CA SER A 219 16.96 -3.11 -7.81
C SER A 219 15.82 -4.12 -7.62
N LEU A 220 14.63 -3.62 -7.31
CA LEU A 220 13.43 -4.42 -7.11
C LEU A 220 12.23 -3.67 -7.70
N ARG A 221 11.41 -4.37 -8.48
CA ARG A 221 10.20 -3.82 -9.07
C ARG A 221 9.04 -4.79 -8.93
N THR A 222 7.91 -4.29 -8.46
CA THR A 222 6.65 -5.04 -8.45
C THR A 222 5.91 -4.85 -9.78
N GLU A 223 5.35 -5.93 -10.32
CA GLU A 223 4.65 -5.97 -11.61
C GLU A 223 3.29 -6.66 -11.45
N SER A 224 2.40 -6.11 -10.62
CA SER A 224 1.03 -6.62 -10.42
C SER A 224 -0.01 -5.58 -10.84
N ASP A 225 -1.26 -6.04 -11.05
CA ASP A 225 -2.37 -5.12 -11.33
C ASP A 225 -2.59 -4.17 -10.15
N GLY A 226 -2.51 -4.65 -8.91
CA GLY A 226 -2.61 -3.83 -7.70
C GLY A 226 -1.52 -2.76 -7.61
N TYR A 227 -0.29 -3.06 -8.03
CA TYR A 227 0.78 -2.07 -8.14
C TYR A 227 0.44 -0.97 -9.15
N ALA A 228 -0.13 -1.33 -10.31
CA ALA A 228 -0.53 -0.35 -11.32
C ALA A 228 -1.66 0.55 -10.81
N GLU A 229 -2.64 0.00 -10.09
CA GLU A 229 -3.71 0.76 -9.43
C GLU A 229 -3.15 1.70 -8.36
N TYR A 230 -2.24 1.21 -7.52
CA TYR A 230 -1.56 2.03 -6.52
C TYR A 230 -0.79 3.19 -7.15
N ALA A 231 -0.01 2.95 -8.21
CA ALA A 231 0.72 3.99 -8.92
C ALA A 231 -0.21 5.05 -9.51
N ALA A 232 -1.39 4.65 -10.00
CA ALA A 232 -2.43 5.58 -10.47
C ALA A 232 -3.01 6.41 -9.31
N MET A 233 -3.21 5.82 -8.13
CA MET A 233 -3.65 6.56 -6.93
C MET A 233 -2.60 7.58 -6.49
N ILE A 234 -1.32 7.22 -6.40
CA ILE A 234 -0.22 8.14 -6.09
C ILE A 234 -0.27 9.38 -7.00
N GLY A 235 -0.41 9.19 -8.31
CA GLY A 235 -0.54 10.28 -9.26
C GLY A 235 -1.82 11.10 -9.08
N SER A 236 -2.97 10.46 -8.85
CA SER A 236 -4.27 11.13 -8.71
C SER A 236 -4.37 11.99 -7.46
N TYR A 237 -3.71 11.60 -6.37
CA TYR A 237 -3.65 12.37 -5.12
C TYR A 237 -2.43 13.30 -5.04
N GLY A 238 -1.63 13.38 -6.11
CA GLY A 238 -0.50 14.30 -6.21
C GLY A 238 0.68 13.97 -5.30
N LEU A 239 0.84 12.70 -4.92
CA LEU A 239 1.92 12.24 -4.04
C LEU A 239 3.24 12.00 -4.79
N ASP A 240 3.19 11.80 -6.11
CA ASP A 240 4.34 11.55 -7.00
C ASP A 240 5.37 12.69 -7.04
N GLY A 241 4.95 13.91 -6.68
CA GLY A 241 5.82 15.09 -6.60
C GLY A 241 6.46 15.32 -5.24
N LEU A 242 6.26 14.45 -4.26
CA LEU A 242 6.84 14.57 -2.92
C LEU A 242 8.20 13.85 -2.84
N GLN A 243 9.12 14.49 -2.13
CA GLN A 243 10.41 13.94 -1.71
C GLN A 243 10.52 14.06 -0.20
N TYR A 244 11.14 13.09 0.46
CA TYR A 244 11.21 13.01 1.90
C TYR A 244 12.67 12.95 2.39
N GLU A 245 13.01 13.75 3.39
CA GLU A 245 14.30 13.63 4.08
C GLU A 245 14.33 12.33 4.92
N ASN A 246 13.16 11.94 5.48
CA ASN A 246 12.95 10.65 6.14
C ASN A 246 12.03 9.75 5.28
N PRO A 247 12.60 8.89 4.40
CA PRO A 247 11.80 8.05 3.50
C PRO A 247 10.87 7.07 4.21
N ALA A 248 11.26 6.54 5.36
CA ALA A 248 10.43 5.62 6.15
C ALA A 248 9.14 6.30 6.63
N ALA A 249 9.27 7.48 7.23
CA ALA A 249 8.11 8.28 7.65
C ALA A 249 7.28 8.75 6.43
N GLY A 250 7.94 9.01 5.30
CA GLY A 250 7.26 9.36 4.05
C GLY A 250 6.37 8.23 3.52
N ILE A 251 6.86 7.00 3.54
CA ILE A 251 6.09 5.81 3.12
C ILE A 251 4.89 5.62 4.05
N ALA A 252 5.09 5.71 5.36
CA ALA A 252 4.00 5.60 6.34
C ALA A 252 2.95 6.69 6.13
N PHE A 253 3.39 7.96 5.94
CA PHE A 253 2.48 9.07 5.63
C PHE A 253 1.65 8.81 4.37
N GLU A 254 2.27 8.41 3.26
CA GLU A 254 1.55 8.16 2.00
C GLU A 254 0.52 7.04 2.16
N THR A 255 0.87 5.97 2.87
CA THR A 255 -0.05 4.87 3.16
C THR A 255 -1.26 5.33 3.96
N GLU A 256 -1.05 6.06 5.06
CA GLU A 256 -2.12 6.59 5.91
C GLU A 256 -2.96 7.64 5.18
N TYR A 257 -2.32 8.52 4.39
CA TYR A 257 -3.03 9.53 3.59
C TYR A 257 -3.94 8.90 2.52
N LEU A 258 -3.44 7.91 1.78
CA LEU A 258 -4.25 7.18 0.81
C LEU A 258 -5.40 6.44 1.50
N SER A 259 -5.14 5.77 2.63
CA SER A 259 -6.18 5.09 3.41
C SER A 259 -7.25 6.08 3.89
N TYR A 260 -6.86 7.26 4.37
CA TYR A 260 -7.81 8.31 4.72
C TYR A 260 -8.65 8.72 3.51
N MET A 261 -8.03 9.06 2.41
CA MET A 261 -8.71 9.61 1.22
C MET A 261 -9.63 8.59 0.53
N THR A 262 -9.26 7.30 0.53
CA THR A 262 -10.01 6.24 -0.19
C THR A 262 -11.07 5.57 0.68
N VAL A 263 -10.82 5.41 1.98
CA VAL A 263 -11.68 4.66 2.90
C VAL A 263 -12.30 5.58 3.94
N HIS A 264 -11.49 6.30 4.71
CA HIS A 264 -11.94 6.96 5.94
C HIS A 264 -12.69 8.25 5.72
N LYS A 265 -12.37 8.98 4.67
CA LYS A 265 -13.09 10.20 4.30
C LYS A 265 -14.59 9.96 4.15
N ASN A 266 -14.96 8.85 3.50
CA ASN A 266 -16.35 8.47 3.23
C ASN A 266 -16.89 7.43 4.23
N ALA A 267 -16.05 6.93 5.15
CA ALA A 267 -16.51 6.01 6.17
C ALA A 267 -17.42 6.73 7.17
N ALA A 268 -18.41 6.00 7.65
CA ALA A 268 -19.31 6.48 8.69
C ALA A 268 -18.63 6.37 10.08
N ILE A 269 -17.45 6.96 10.24
CA ILE A 269 -16.74 7.14 11.50
C ILE A 269 -16.99 8.53 12.07
N GLY A 270 -16.86 8.66 13.40
CA GLY A 270 -17.11 9.92 14.08
C GLY A 270 -16.18 11.04 13.59
N THR A 271 -16.71 12.27 13.55
CA THR A 271 -15.96 13.44 13.10
C THR A 271 -14.75 13.73 13.99
N LYS A 272 -14.84 13.42 15.30
CA LYS A 272 -13.69 13.52 16.22
C LYS A 272 -12.58 12.54 15.86
N GLU A 273 -12.94 11.34 15.47
CA GLU A 273 -12.00 10.31 15.01
C GLU A 273 -11.36 10.72 13.68
N LYS A 274 -12.15 11.23 12.71
CA LYS A 274 -11.61 11.81 11.47
C LYS A 274 -10.65 12.98 11.73
N ALA A 275 -11.00 13.87 12.68
CA ALA A 275 -10.14 15.00 13.05
C ALA A 275 -8.81 14.49 13.63
N GLN A 276 -8.85 13.47 14.50
CA GLN A 276 -7.64 12.86 15.06
C GLN A 276 -6.77 12.25 13.95
N LEU A 277 -7.37 11.54 12.99
CA LEU A 277 -6.64 10.99 11.83
C LEU A 277 -5.96 12.08 11.00
N LEU A 278 -6.61 13.23 10.80
CA LEU A 278 -6.00 14.36 10.08
C LEU A 278 -4.84 14.98 10.86
N ASP A 279 -4.94 15.06 12.18
CA ASP A 279 -3.87 15.54 13.04
C ASP A 279 -2.68 14.56 13.05
N ASP A 280 -2.94 13.25 13.10
CA ASP A 280 -1.93 12.21 12.99
C ASP A 280 -1.23 12.25 11.62
N LEU A 281 -1.98 12.45 10.52
CA LEU A 281 -1.42 12.65 9.18
C LEU A 281 -0.50 13.87 9.11
N ARG A 282 -0.87 15.00 9.74
CA ARG A 282 -0.01 16.19 9.80
C ARG A 282 1.26 15.92 10.59
N ALA A 283 1.16 15.20 11.71
CA ALA A 283 2.33 14.81 12.51
C ALA A 283 3.27 13.91 11.72
N ARG A 284 2.76 12.91 11.00
CA ARG A 284 3.53 12.03 10.11
C ARG A 284 4.21 12.80 8.98
N LEU A 285 3.47 13.71 8.34
CA LEU A 285 4.02 14.57 7.29
C LEU A 285 5.19 15.42 7.80
N ALA A 286 5.05 15.99 9.01
CA ALA A 286 6.14 16.76 9.64
C ALA A 286 7.36 15.89 9.97
N GLU A 287 7.16 14.65 10.44
CA GLU A 287 8.23 13.67 10.70
C GLU A 287 8.96 13.27 9.41
N ALA A 288 8.21 13.11 8.33
CA ALA A 288 8.75 12.76 7.00
C ALA A 288 9.61 13.87 6.39
N LYS A 289 9.45 15.14 6.87
CA LYS A 289 10.14 16.34 6.35
C LYS A 289 10.02 16.43 4.83
N PRO A 290 8.83 16.61 4.32
CA PRO A 290 8.56 16.59 2.90
C PRO A 290 9.12 17.82 2.19
N SER A 291 9.42 17.66 0.91
CA SER A 291 9.76 18.71 -0.03
C SER A 291 9.15 18.40 -1.39
N GLY A 292 9.21 19.35 -2.32
CA GLY A 292 8.72 19.17 -3.66
C GLY A 292 7.49 20.01 -3.98
N ARG A 293 7.07 19.96 -5.26
CA ARG A 293 6.00 20.83 -5.78
C ARG A 293 4.61 20.46 -5.25
N ALA A 294 4.43 19.20 -4.91
CA ALA A 294 3.14 18.66 -4.45
C ALA A 294 2.81 19.06 -3.00
N LEU A 295 3.81 19.43 -2.18
CA LEU A 295 3.61 19.67 -0.75
C LEU A 295 2.52 20.69 -0.45
N GLN A 296 2.49 21.80 -1.18
CA GLN A 296 1.45 22.82 -0.98
C GLN A 296 0.04 22.28 -1.28
N GLY A 297 -0.10 21.46 -2.32
CA GLY A 297 -1.38 20.82 -2.66
C GLY A 297 -1.87 19.87 -1.55
N ILE A 298 -0.98 19.06 -1.01
CA ILE A 298 -1.30 18.13 0.09
C ILE A 298 -1.70 18.90 1.35
N MET A 299 -0.97 19.96 1.73
CA MET A 299 -1.30 20.79 2.88
C MET A 299 -2.68 21.44 2.71
N LEU A 300 -2.97 21.99 1.54
CA LEU A 300 -4.28 22.56 1.24
C LEU A 300 -5.41 21.52 1.27
N SER A 301 -5.13 20.27 0.83
CA SER A 301 -6.09 19.17 0.92
C SER A 301 -6.40 18.83 2.38
N LEU A 302 -5.38 18.67 3.23
CA LEU A 302 -5.56 18.39 4.67
C LEU A 302 -6.31 19.53 5.38
N ASP A 303 -6.02 20.79 5.02
CA ASP A 303 -6.70 21.96 5.60
C ASP A 303 -8.17 22.03 5.17
N ALA A 304 -8.45 21.72 3.89
CA ALA A 304 -9.82 21.66 3.38
C ALA A 304 -10.65 20.55 4.05
N GLU A 305 -10.07 19.37 4.25
CA GLU A 305 -10.73 18.27 4.98
C GLU A 305 -11.01 18.65 6.43
N SER A 306 -10.06 19.29 7.12
CA SER A 306 -10.30 19.76 8.50
C SER A 306 -11.38 20.82 8.59
N ALA A 307 -11.37 21.79 7.67
CA ALA A 307 -12.41 22.83 7.61
C ALA A 307 -13.81 22.23 7.35
N ALA A 308 -13.88 21.23 6.44
CA ALA A 308 -15.13 20.52 6.17
C ALA A 308 -15.64 19.75 7.40
N LEU A 309 -14.75 19.17 8.20
CA LEU A 309 -15.12 18.54 9.46
C LEU A 309 -15.60 19.55 10.51
N GLU A 310 -14.95 20.70 10.63
CA GLU A 310 -15.38 21.76 11.54
C GLU A 310 -16.76 22.31 11.15
N GLU A 311 -17.05 22.46 9.86
CA GLU A 311 -18.35 22.89 9.37
C GLU A 311 -19.44 21.85 9.68
N GLN A 312 -19.16 20.56 9.52
CA GLN A 312 -20.06 19.45 9.89
C GLN A 312 -20.30 19.35 11.40
N HIS A 313 -19.36 19.85 12.23
CA HIS A 313 -19.43 19.77 13.70
C HIS A 313 -20.28 20.84 14.38
N THR A 314 -20.82 21.79 13.65
CA THR A 314 -21.75 22.75 14.25
C THR A 314 -23.14 22.10 14.29
N PRO A 315 -23.56 21.46 15.42
CA PRO A 315 -24.87 20.86 15.47
C PRO A 315 -25.91 21.94 15.23
N ALA A 316 -26.90 21.62 14.40
CA ALA A 316 -28.06 22.48 14.31
C ALA A 316 -28.58 22.73 15.73
N ALA A 317 -29.06 23.95 16.02
CA ALA A 317 -29.59 24.28 17.35
C ALA A 317 -30.96 23.59 17.56
N MET A 318 -30.92 22.24 17.68
CA MET A 318 -32.08 21.40 17.94
C MET A 318 -32.23 21.16 19.45
N SER A 319 -33.46 21.09 19.92
CA SER A 319 -33.73 20.52 21.24
C SER A 319 -33.43 19.01 21.27
N ALA A 320 -33.38 18.41 22.44
CA ALA A 320 -33.16 16.97 22.59
C ALA A 320 -34.26 16.14 21.90
N GLU A 321 -35.50 16.59 21.98
CA GLU A 321 -36.67 16.01 21.35
C GLU A 321 -36.63 16.15 19.83
N GLU A 322 -36.30 17.33 19.34
CA GLU A 322 -36.11 17.56 17.88
C GLU A 322 -35.02 16.68 17.30
N LEU A 323 -33.91 16.49 18.03
CA LEU A 323 -32.82 15.65 17.64
C LEU A 323 -33.22 14.16 17.65
N ALA A 324 -33.94 13.69 18.64
CA ALA A 324 -34.48 12.33 18.70
C ALA A 324 -35.42 12.05 17.52
N ALA A 325 -36.29 13.00 17.18
CA ALA A 325 -37.16 12.90 16.01
C ALA A 325 -36.37 12.88 14.68
N GLU A 326 -35.32 13.70 14.59
CA GLU A 326 -34.44 13.78 13.39
C GLU A 326 -33.68 12.47 13.15
N VAL A 327 -33.14 11.84 14.19
CA VAL A 327 -32.44 10.55 14.08
C VAL A 327 -33.35 9.50 13.46
N MET A 328 -34.59 9.37 13.95
CA MET A 328 -35.54 8.38 13.43
C MET A 328 -36.10 8.75 12.06
N TYR A 329 -36.30 10.03 11.79
CA TYR A 329 -36.69 10.52 10.48
C TYR A 329 -35.65 10.12 9.40
N ARG A 330 -34.35 10.38 9.63
CA ARG A 330 -33.30 9.99 8.70
C ARG A 330 -33.18 8.47 8.55
N TYR A 331 -33.36 7.73 9.64
CA TYR A 331 -33.36 6.27 9.58
C TYR A 331 -34.44 5.73 8.61
N TYR A 332 -35.66 6.24 8.68
CA TYR A 332 -36.74 5.84 7.79
C TYR A 332 -36.66 6.45 6.39
N MET A 333 -36.12 7.65 6.28
CA MET A 333 -35.82 8.23 4.96
C MET A 333 -34.82 7.40 4.18
N GLY A 334 -33.84 6.81 4.83
CA GLY A 334 -32.92 5.84 4.20
C GLY A 334 -33.65 4.66 3.56
N GLN A 335 -34.66 4.12 4.26
CA GLN A 335 -35.48 3.01 3.74
C GLN A 335 -36.36 3.45 2.55
N LYS A 336 -36.88 4.68 2.56
CA LYS A 336 -37.63 5.23 1.43
C LYS A 336 -36.74 5.48 0.20
N LEU A 337 -35.60 6.10 0.40
CA LEU A 337 -34.67 6.47 -0.67
C LEU A 337 -33.78 5.29 -1.12
N LYS A 338 -33.76 4.19 -0.38
CA LYS A 338 -32.90 3.02 -0.58
C LYS A 338 -31.41 3.38 -0.47
N GLU A 339 -31.10 4.34 0.40
CA GLU A 339 -29.76 4.87 0.60
C GLU A 339 -29.58 5.24 2.08
N VAL A 340 -28.47 4.81 2.68
CA VAL A 340 -28.14 5.17 4.06
C VAL A 340 -27.96 6.67 4.17
N GLN A 341 -28.70 7.32 5.04
CA GLN A 341 -28.62 8.76 5.25
C GLN A 341 -27.36 9.14 6.04
N ASP A 342 -26.90 10.36 5.84
CA ASP A 342 -25.82 10.93 6.63
C ASP A 342 -26.35 11.37 8.02
N PHE A 343 -25.66 10.93 9.06
CA PHE A 343 -25.96 11.29 10.47
C PHE A 343 -24.81 12.09 11.11
N SER A 344 -23.75 12.39 10.38
CA SER A 344 -22.49 12.93 10.92
C SER A 344 -22.66 14.28 11.63
N ASP A 345 -23.67 15.08 11.24
CA ASP A 345 -24.00 16.38 11.84
C ASP A 345 -24.82 16.25 13.14
N ILE A 346 -25.41 15.09 13.43
CA ILE A 346 -26.31 14.88 14.57
C ILE A 346 -25.88 13.71 15.49
N MET A 347 -25.02 12.81 15.01
CA MET A 347 -24.60 11.61 15.75
C MET A 347 -23.13 11.33 15.54
N GLU A 348 -22.38 11.18 16.63
CA GLU A 348 -20.99 10.73 16.59
C GLU A 348 -20.95 9.22 16.45
N ARG A 349 -20.18 8.67 15.50
CA ARG A 349 -19.97 7.24 15.39
C ARG A 349 -18.87 6.79 16.35
N ASN A 350 -19.24 6.00 17.35
CA ASN A 350 -18.37 5.43 18.38
C ASN A 350 -18.92 4.08 18.83
N GLU A 351 -18.31 3.42 19.82
CA GLU A 351 -18.76 2.11 20.30
C GLU A 351 -20.25 2.07 20.69
N ALA A 352 -20.79 3.16 21.26
CA ALA A 352 -22.17 3.21 21.73
C ALA A 352 -23.20 3.56 20.63
N THR A 353 -22.77 3.99 19.47
CA THR A 353 -23.63 4.36 18.34
C THR A 353 -23.41 3.51 17.09
N ASP A 354 -22.26 2.85 16.96
CA ASP A 354 -21.86 2.14 15.74
C ASP A 354 -22.88 1.09 15.29
N LEU A 355 -23.48 0.38 16.22
CA LEU A 355 -24.48 -0.64 15.92
C LEU A 355 -25.75 -0.05 15.25
N PHE A 356 -26.09 1.21 15.54
CA PHE A 356 -27.18 1.93 14.87
C PHE A 356 -26.88 2.11 13.37
N PHE A 357 -25.65 2.42 13.01
CA PHE A 357 -25.27 2.60 11.60
C PHE A 357 -25.37 1.28 10.82
N TYR A 358 -25.01 0.16 11.45
CA TYR A 358 -25.19 -1.16 10.83
C TYR A 358 -26.67 -1.55 10.73
N ASP A 359 -27.51 -1.19 11.72
CA ASP A 359 -28.96 -1.40 11.63
C ASP A 359 -29.57 -0.58 10.48
N ALA A 360 -29.21 0.70 10.38
CA ALA A 360 -29.69 1.56 9.30
C ALA A 360 -29.28 1.01 7.92
N ARG A 361 -28.05 0.52 7.79
CA ARG A 361 -27.54 -0.10 6.57
C ARG A 361 -28.27 -1.42 6.25
N LEU A 362 -28.44 -2.29 7.25
CA LEU A 362 -29.14 -3.56 7.07
C LEU A 362 -30.59 -3.36 6.64
N ALA A 363 -31.28 -2.34 7.14
CA ALA A 363 -32.62 -1.99 6.71
C ALA A 363 -32.69 -1.61 5.23
N VAL A 364 -31.72 -0.84 4.76
CA VAL A 364 -31.59 -0.48 3.32
C VAL A 364 -31.26 -1.71 2.47
N ASP A 365 -30.29 -2.53 2.88
CA ASP A 365 -29.88 -3.73 2.14
C ASP A 365 -31.01 -4.75 2.02
N LYS A 366 -31.85 -4.90 3.04
CA LYS A 366 -33.06 -5.72 2.96
C LYS A 366 -34.03 -5.25 1.90
N ILE A 367 -34.16 -3.95 1.70
CA ILE A 367 -35.03 -3.38 0.67
C ILE A 367 -34.40 -3.60 -0.71
N LEU A 368 -33.09 -3.39 -0.85
CA LEU A 368 -32.37 -3.60 -2.11
C LEU A 368 -32.40 -5.05 -2.58
N ASN A 369 -32.34 -5.99 -1.62
CA ASN A 369 -32.44 -7.44 -1.90
C ASN A 369 -33.89 -7.97 -1.97
N GLY A 370 -34.89 -7.10 -1.84
CA GLY A 370 -36.30 -7.47 -1.95
C GLY A 370 -36.88 -8.20 -0.74
N ALA A 371 -36.12 -8.31 0.38
CA ALA A 371 -36.59 -8.93 1.62
C ALA A 371 -37.51 -8.00 2.45
N LEU A 372 -37.50 -6.71 2.14
CA LEU A 372 -38.38 -5.71 2.73
C LEU A 372 -38.88 -4.74 1.64
N SER A 373 -40.11 -4.28 1.76
CA SER A 373 -40.65 -3.24 0.86
C SER A 373 -40.13 -1.86 1.26
N ALA A 374 -39.79 -1.03 0.27
CA ALA A 374 -39.49 0.37 0.52
C ALA A 374 -40.73 1.10 1.10
N LEU A 375 -40.46 2.17 1.84
CA LEU A 375 -41.52 3.03 2.36
C LEU A 375 -42.05 3.96 1.25
N ASP A 376 -43.37 4.15 1.20
CA ASP A 376 -44.02 5.05 0.24
C ASP A 376 -43.81 6.52 0.64
N THR A 377 -44.12 6.84 1.91
CA THR A 377 -43.90 8.19 2.48
C THR A 377 -43.19 8.11 3.80
N VAL A 378 -42.40 9.13 4.10
CA VAL A 378 -41.78 9.36 5.41
C VAL A 378 -41.89 10.86 5.68
N GLU A 379 -42.52 11.21 6.80
CA GLU A 379 -42.62 12.59 7.29
C GLU A 379 -41.99 12.67 8.68
N LYS A 380 -41.33 13.79 8.99
CA LYS A 380 -40.73 14.02 10.30
C LYS A 380 -41.83 14.10 11.34
N GLY A 381 -41.76 13.20 12.28
CA GLY A 381 -42.71 13.17 13.40
C GLY A 381 -42.26 13.98 14.61
N THR A 382 -42.71 13.57 15.76
CA THR A 382 -42.40 14.20 17.05
C THR A 382 -41.72 13.19 17.98
N ALA A 383 -40.96 13.71 18.95
CA ALA A 383 -40.43 12.93 20.04
C ALA A 383 -40.85 13.54 21.37
N ASP A 384 -41.28 12.69 22.28
CA ASP A 384 -41.61 13.05 23.65
C ASP A 384 -40.56 12.50 24.60
N LEU A 385 -39.99 13.35 25.46
CA LEU A 385 -39.10 12.92 26.50
C LEU A 385 -39.90 12.16 27.58
N LEU A 386 -39.64 10.86 27.72
CA LEU A 386 -40.29 10.02 28.71
C LEU A 386 -39.61 10.09 30.07
N GLU A 387 -38.27 10.00 30.08
CA GLU A 387 -37.47 9.89 31.28
C GLU A 387 -36.06 10.41 31.06
N THR A 388 -35.51 11.17 31.99
CA THR A 388 -34.09 11.49 32.06
C THR A 388 -33.41 10.48 32.99
N ILE A 389 -32.61 9.58 32.40
CA ILE A 389 -31.94 8.50 33.16
C ILE A 389 -30.72 9.05 33.89
N GLN A 390 -29.95 9.91 33.24
CA GLN A 390 -28.75 10.55 33.77
C GLN A 390 -28.62 11.96 33.19
N SER A 391 -28.26 12.93 34.01
CA SER A 391 -27.92 14.28 33.57
C SER A 391 -26.71 14.79 34.34
N SER A 392 -25.77 15.37 33.61
CA SER A 392 -24.62 16.08 34.16
C SER A 392 -24.37 17.32 33.33
N ASP A 393 -23.44 18.20 33.75
CA ASP A 393 -23.12 19.41 32.97
C ASP A 393 -22.70 19.07 31.54
N GLY A 394 -23.51 19.51 30.58
CA GLY A 394 -23.27 19.28 29.16
C GLY A 394 -23.54 17.85 28.62
N ARG A 395 -24.04 16.92 29.46
CA ARG A 395 -24.36 15.54 29.02
C ARG A 395 -25.68 15.05 29.60
N MET A 396 -26.49 14.40 28.78
CA MET A 396 -27.79 13.84 29.20
C MET A 396 -27.98 12.45 28.55
N THR A 397 -28.41 11.47 29.36
CA THR A 397 -28.94 10.21 28.85
C THR A 397 -30.43 10.16 29.18
N ALA A 398 -31.22 10.00 28.14
CA ALA A 398 -32.66 10.09 28.26
C ALA A 398 -33.40 9.11 27.34
N ARG A 399 -34.61 8.72 27.76
CA ARG A 399 -35.51 7.87 26.97
C ARG A 399 -36.55 8.73 26.30
N PHE A 400 -36.74 8.50 25.01
CA PHE A 400 -37.69 9.21 24.18
C PHE A 400 -38.68 8.23 23.55
N HIS A 401 -39.94 8.67 23.42
CA HIS A 401 -40.90 8.06 22.53
C HIS A 401 -40.95 8.88 21.26
N VAL A 402 -40.58 8.25 20.14
CA VAL A 402 -40.51 8.92 18.83
C VAL A 402 -41.61 8.38 17.93
N ASN A 403 -42.47 9.26 17.46
CA ASN A 403 -43.48 8.96 16.45
C ASN A 403 -43.01 9.46 15.11
N THR A 404 -42.82 8.54 14.14
CA THR A 404 -42.51 8.89 12.74
C THR A 404 -43.68 8.52 11.87
N GLU A 405 -44.14 9.47 11.05
CA GLU A 405 -45.22 9.21 10.11
C GLU A 405 -44.68 8.52 8.84
N ILE A 406 -44.95 7.23 8.72
CA ILE A 406 -44.55 6.43 7.57
C ILE A 406 -45.76 5.77 6.94
N THR A 407 -45.71 5.52 5.64
CA THR A 407 -46.68 4.65 4.96
C THR A 407 -45.96 3.54 4.20
N SER A 408 -46.45 2.32 4.32
CA SER A 408 -46.08 1.18 3.50
C SER A 408 -47.33 0.29 3.37
N GLY A 409 -48.02 0.34 2.23
CA GLY A 409 -49.32 -0.32 2.07
C GLY A 409 -50.33 0.16 3.12
N PRO A 410 -50.87 -0.73 3.98
CA PRO A 410 -51.85 -0.33 5.04
C PRO A 410 -51.21 0.28 6.28
N MET A 411 -49.88 0.23 6.45
CA MET A 411 -49.20 0.75 7.67
C MET A 411 -49.25 2.27 7.66
N ARG A 412 -49.51 2.83 8.86
CA ARG A 412 -49.55 4.28 9.10
C ARG A 412 -48.85 4.58 10.43
N GLY A 413 -47.72 5.30 10.37
CA GLY A 413 -46.97 5.69 11.53
C GLY A 413 -46.24 4.55 12.25
N VAL A 414 -45.13 4.89 12.90
CA VAL A 414 -44.38 4.02 13.78
C VAL A 414 -44.03 4.81 15.04
N GLY A 415 -44.36 4.23 16.19
CA GLY A 415 -43.92 4.75 17.51
C GLY A 415 -42.81 3.84 18.06
N GLU A 416 -41.69 4.40 18.42
CA GLU A 416 -40.54 3.68 18.97
C GLU A 416 -40.01 4.34 20.22
N GLU A 417 -39.49 3.52 21.12
CA GLU A 417 -38.80 4.00 22.31
C GLU A 417 -37.30 3.81 22.14
N ILE A 418 -36.55 4.91 22.22
CA ILE A 418 -35.10 4.94 22.10
C ILE A 418 -34.48 5.59 23.32
N ILE A 419 -33.27 5.18 23.67
CA ILE A 419 -32.43 5.83 24.66
C ILE A 419 -31.28 6.51 23.90
N LEU A 420 -31.14 7.81 24.10
CA LEU A 420 -30.05 8.58 23.58
C LEU A 420 -29.16 9.09 24.70
N THR A 421 -27.84 9.00 24.50
CA THR A 421 -26.88 9.79 25.26
C THR A 421 -26.52 10.99 24.40
N LEU A 422 -26.76 12.17 24.92
CA LEU A 422 -26.60 13.46 24.25
C LEU A 422 -25.48 14.25 24.93
N GLU A 423 -24.63 14.88 24.14
CA GLU A 423 -23.58 15.78 24.58
C GLU A 423 -23.83 17.17 23.97
N LYS A 424 -23.75 18.21 24.80
CA LYS A 424 -23.98 19.59 24.36
C LYS A 424 -22.73 20.10 23.62
N ARG A 425 -22.91 20.51 22.39
CA ARG A 425 -21.85 21.15 21.58
C ARG A 425 -22.36 22.48 21.04
N GLY A 426 -21.75 23.56 21.49
CA GLY A 426 -22.23 24.90 21.16
C GLY A 426 -23.67 25.14 21.58
N ALA A 427 -24.53 25.49 20.64
CA ALA A 427 -25.97 25.76 20.88
C ALA A 427 -26.86 24.51 20.77
N GLY A 428 -26.35 23.40 20.24
CA GLY A 428 -27.10 22.17 19.98
C GLY A 428 -26.64 20.97 20.80
N TRP A 429 -27.26 19.84 20.51
CA TRP A 429 -26.94 18.54 21.07
C TRP A 429 -26.42 17.63 19.94
N ILE A 430 -25.52 16.70 20.29
CA ILE A 430 -25.08 15.60 19.43
C ILE A 430 -25.33 14.29 20.15
N VAL A 431 -25.72 13.25 19.40
CA VAL A 431 -25.88 11.90 19.91
C VAL A 431 -24.53 11.22 20.03
N THR A 432 -24.18 10.79 21.26
CA THR A 432 -22.94 10.05 21.53
C THR A 432 -23.22 8.63 22.05
N GLY A 433 -24.48 8.26 22.21
CA GLY A 433 -24.91 6.89 22.52
C GLY A 433 -26.35 6.67 22.06
N TYR A 434 -26.60 5.46 21.56
CA TYR A 434 -27.91 5.03 21.06
C TYR A 434 -28.26 3.63 21.54
N ASP A 435 -29.51 3.45 22.01
CA ASP A 435 -30.09 2.14 22.21
C ASP A 435 -31.58 2.17 21.86
N ARG A 436 -32.17 1.02 21.56
CA ARG A 436 -33.59 0.85 21.28
C ARG A 436 -34.19 -0.03 22.38
N VAL A 437 -35.24 0.46 23.01
CA VAL A 437 -35.82 -0.20 24.21
C VAL A 437 -36.82 -1.27 23.85
N ASN A 438 -37.69 -0.98 22.88
CA ASN A 438 -38.75 -1.87 22.45
C ASN A 438 -38.81 -1.96 20.93
N GLY A 439 -39.20 -3.11 20.42
CA GLY A 439 -39.50 -3.33 18.99
C GLY A 439 -39.31 -4.78 18.59
N ASP A 440 -40.14 -5.24 17.68
CA ASP A 440 -39.96 -6.50 16.95
C ASP A 440 -38.81 -6.37 15.91
N GLY A 441 -37.96 -5.33 16.06
CA GLY A 441 -36.92 -4.96 15.13
C GLY A 441 -35.73 -5.91 15.17
N VAL A 442 -35.05 -6.01 14.02
CA VAL A 442 -33.83 -6.79 13.86
C VAL A 442 -32.73 -6.30 14.79
N TYR A 443 -32.68 -5.00 15.08
CA TYR A 443 -31.70 -4.40 15.98
C TYR A 443 -31.70 -5.09 17.36
N VAL A 444 -32.85 -5.07 18.08
CA VAL A 444 -32.93 -5.58 19.46
C VAL A 444 -32.86 -7.11 19.52
N ASN A 445 -33.50 -7.78 18.55
CA ASN A 445 -33.71 -9.23 18.65
C ASN A 445 -32.60 -10.05 17.98
N ARG A 446 -31.78 -9.44 17.12
CA ARG A 446 -30.78 -10.18 16.35
C ARG A 446 -29.42 -9.48 16.27
N LEU A 447 -29.36 -8.23 15.80
CA LEU A 447 -28.10 -7.54 15.54
C LEU A 447 -27.32 -7.30 16.83
N LYS A 448 -27.95 -6.72 17.84
CA LYS A 448 -27.32 -6.43 19.13
C LYS A 448 -26.88 -7.70 19.86
N PRO A 449 -27.71 -8.74 20.05
CA PRO A 449 -27.26 -9.99 20.69
C PRO A 449 -26.14 -10.69 19.95
N LEU A 450 -26.12 -10.63 18.62
CA LEU A 450 -25.09 -11.26 17.81
C LEU A 450 -23.75 -10.48 17.94
N ALA A 451 -23.80 -9.15 17.92
CA ALA A 451 -22.62 -8.32 18.14
C ALA A 451 -22.04 -8.50 19.57
N GLU A 452 -22.89 -8.57 20.59
CA GLU A 452 -22.48 -8.87 21.97
C GLU A 452 -21.80 -10.23 22.07
N HIS A 453 -22.38 -11.27 21.44
CA HIS A 453 -21.76 -12.59 21.38
C HIS A 453 -20.35 -12.54 20.75
N TYR A 454 -20.15 -11.81 19.66
CA TYR A 454 -18.84 -11.69 19.04
C TYR A 454 -17.83 -10.91 19.89
N LYS A 455 -18.27 -9.88 20.62
CA LYS A 455 -17.42 -9.20 21.62
C LYS A 455 -16.98 -10.17 22.73
N GLU A 456 -17.87 -11.02 23.23
CA GLU A 456 -17.53 -12.05 24.24
C GLU A 456 -16.52 -13.09 23.70
N THR A 457 -16.46 -13.32 22.39
CA THR A 457 -15.45 -14.18 21.78
C THR A 457 -14.09 -13.50 21.56
N GLY A 458 -13.96 -12.22 21.95
CA GLY A 458 -12.70 -11.48 21.94
C GLY A 458 -12.49 -10.57 20.72
N LEU A 459 -13.50 -10.38 19.86
CA LEU A 459 -13.42 -9.41 18.76
C LEU A 459 -13.52 -7.97 19.32
N SER A 460 -12.83 -7.03 18.65
CA SER A 460 -13.06 -5.60 18.89
C SER A 460 -14.52 -5.24 18.61
N TRP A 461 -15.01 -4.15 19.20
CA TRP A 461 -16.40 -3.75 18.99
C TRP A 461 -16.72 -3.47 17.50
N GLN A 462 -15.76 -2.89 16.72
CA GLN A 462 -15.92 -2.66 15.29
C GLN A 462 -16.12 -3.97 14.54
N ASN A 463 -15.19 -4.90 14.71
CA ASN A 463 -15.22 -6.20 14.02
C ASN A 463 -16.44 -7.05 14.45
N ALA A 464 -16.84 -6.97 15.73
CA ALA A 464 -18.01 -7.67 16.24
C ALA A 464 -19.31 -7.15 15.60
N ASN A 465 -19.46 -5.82 15.52
CA ASN A 465 -20.63 -5.18 14.92
C ASN A 465 -20.70 -5.44 13.42
N GLU A 466 -19.58 -5.30 12.71
CA GLU A 466 -19.50 -5.60 11.28
C GLU A 466 -19.80 -7.07 10.99
N LYS A 467 -19.20 -7.99 11.75
CA LYS A 467 -19.47 -9.43 11.58
C LYS A 467 -20.94 -9.77 11.82
N ALA A 468 -21.54 -9.20 12.85
CA ALA A 468 -22.97 -9.39 13.12
C ALA A 468 -23.84 -8.90 11.96
N TYR A 469 -23.50 -7.75 11.38
CA TYR A 469 -24.17 -7.23 10.20
C TYR A 469 -23.99 -8.16 8.98
N LEU A 470 -22.78 -8.60 8.70
CA LEU A 470 -22.48 -9.48 7.54
C LEU A 470 -23.18 -10.82 7.64
N ASP A 471 -23.26 -11.43 8.83
CA ASP A 471 -23.96 -12.69 9.05
C ASP A 471 -25.46 -12.53 8.81
N LEU A 472 -26.04 -11.41 9.26
CA LEU A 472 -27.46 -11.12 9.00
C LEU A 472 -27.72 -10.77 7.52
N LEU A 473 -26.79 -10.12 6.85
CA LEU A 473 -26.88 -9.83 5.42
C LEU A 473 -26.85 -11.13 4.61
N ALA A 474 -25.97 -12.06 4.95
CA ALA A 474 -25.87 -13.36 4.29
C ALA A 474 -27.14 -14.21 4.38
N GLU A 475 -27.99 -14.00 5.40
CA GLU A 475 -29.29 -14.69 5.50
C GLU A 475 -30.36 -14.11 4.55
N ILE A 476 -30.13 -12.91 4.03
CA ILE A 476 -31.10 -12.19 3.17
C ILE A 476 -30.85 -12.51 1.69
N GLY A 477 -29.62 -12.80 1.30
CA GLY A 477 -29.19 -13.15 -0.06
C GLY A 477 -29.29 -14.62 -0.32
#